data_9afb086892ee3c10443f910708b389bf
#
_entry.id   9afb086892ee3c10443f910708b389bf
#
_cell.length_a   1.000
_cell.length_b   1.000
_cell.length_c   1.000
_cell.angle_alpha   90.00
_cell.angle_beta   90.00
_cell.angle_gamma   90.00
#
_symmetry.space_group_name_H-M   'P 1'
#
loop_
_entity.id
_entity.type
_entity.pdbx_description
1 polymer ?
#
loop_
_entity_poly.entity_id
_entity_poly.type
_entity_poly.pdbx_seq_one_letter_code
_entity_poly.pdbx_strand_id
1 'polypeptide(L)'
;MVVMINGSFGVGKTTIARLLRSSLPGSIIFDPEWFGFILNRINLKRSESWDYQDLVLWRRSTVAGVRLFSLFAHGAVIVPIAFSNREYFDEVVTAIRNLDPGLRVFCLRASLATVKKRLVERGTKIEGPGSEWIARRIIECEEAHGDAYFGEPVDTENYSARQVADEIMRRITK
;
A
#
# COMPACT_ATOMS: atom_id res chain seq x y z
N MET A 1 6.89 -15.80 3.00
CA MET A 1 5.76 -15.06 3.63
C MET A 1 5.56 -13.73 2.94
N VAL A 2 4.32 -13.37 2.63
CA VAL A 2 3.98 -12.06 2.08
C VAL A 2 3.36 -11.18 3.16
N VAL A 3 3.81 -9.92 3.25
CA VAL A 3 3.28 -8.90 4.17
C VAL A 3 2.81 -7.71 3.34
N MET A 4 1.52 -7.57 3.20
CA MET A 4 0.91 -6.43 2.51
C MET A 4 0.64 -5.29 3.50
N ILE A 5 1.08 -4.08 3.15
CA ILE A 5 0.87 -2.86 3.94
C ILE A 5 -0.05 -1.95 3.14
N ASN A 6 -1.34 -2.04 3.40
CA ASN A 6 -2.35 -1.16 2.81
C ASN A 6 -2.46 0.16 3.57
N GLY A 7 -3.02 1.18 2.95
CA GLY A 7 -3.26 2.46 3.57
C GLY A 7 -3.21 3.63 2.58
N SER A 8 -3.71 4.78 2.98
CA SER A 8 -3.78 5.99 2.17
C SER A 8 -2.38 6.51 1.75
N PHE A 9 -2.34 7.37 0.74
CA PHE A 9 -1.15 8.18 0.45
C PHE A 9 -0.82 9.05 1.67
N GLY A 10 0.46 9.17 2.00
CA GLY A 10 0.89 9.95 3.18
C GLY A 10 0.79 9.25 4.53
N VAL A 11 0.11 8.10 4.65
CA VAL A 11 -0.06 7.38 5.94
C VAL A 11 1.24 6.75 6.48
N GLY A 12 2.26 6.56 5.64
CA GLY A 12 3.57 6.05 6.07
C GLY A 12 3.98 4.67 5.55
N LYS A 13 3.23 4.06 4.62
CA LYS A 13 3.49 2.70 4.07
C LYS A 13 4.95 2.43 3.73
N THR A 14 5.55 3.30 2.91
CA THR A 14 6.94 3.11 2.43
C THR A 14 7.95 3.17 3.58
N THR A 15 7.73 4.04 4.56
CA THR A 15 8.58 4.15 5.76
C THR A 15 8.49 2.88 6.59
N ILE A 16 7.27 2.40 6.84
CA ILE A 16 7.03 1.16 7.59
C ILE A 16 7.61 -0.04 6.83
N ALA A 17 7.40 -0.13 5.52
CA ALA A 17 7.98 -1.21 4.70
C ALA A 17 9.52 -1.27 4.80
N ARG A 18 10.20 -0.12 4.81
CA ARG A 18 11.66 -0.04 4.99
C ARG A 18 12.10 -0.50 6.38
N LEU A 19 11.38 -0.12 7.44
CA LEU A 19 11.66 -0.53 8.80
C LEU A 19 11.45 -2.05 8.98
N LEU A 20 10.36 -2.59 8.45
CA LEU A 20 10.10 -4.04 8.46
C LEU A 20 11.18 -4.81 7.71
N ARG A 21 11.60 -4.33 6.51
CA ARG A 21 12.71 -4.93 5.77
C ARG A 21 13.99 -4.98 6.59
N SER A 22 14.29 -3.91 7.33
CA SER A 22 15.49 -3.85 8.18
C SER A 22 15.41 -4.81 9.38
N SER A 23 14.21 -5.14 9.83
CA SER A 23 13.96 -6.03 10.98
C SER A 23 13.75 -7.49 10.58
N LEU A 24 13.52 -7.78 9.29
CA LEU A 24 13.30 -9.12 8.73
C LEU A 24 14.42 -9.43 7.72
N PRO A 25 15.50 -10.10 8.14
CA PRO A 25 16.62 -10.45 7.25
C PRO A 25 16.16 -11.22 6.01
N GLY A 26 16.74 -10.92 4.86
CA GLY A 26 16.40 -11.55 3.59
C GLY A 26 15.07 -11.11 2.97
N SER A 27 14.40 -10.10 3.55
CA SER A 27 13.14 -9.56 3.01
C SER A 27 13.35 -8.58 1.86
N ILE A 28 12.40 -8.56 0.95
CA ILE A 28 12.39 -7.70 -0.24
C ILE A 28 11.15 -6.81 -0.19
N ILE A 29 11.30 -5.52 -0.55
CA ILE A 29 10.16 -4.63 -0.79
C ILE A 29 9.82 -4.71 -2.27
N PHE A 30 8.58 -5.07 -2.59
CA PHE A 30 8.00 -4.96 -3.92
C PHE A 30 6.91 -3.90 -3.88
N ASP A 31 7.15 -2.77 -4.53
CA ASP A 31 6.22 -1.64 -4.60
C ASP A 31 5.53 -1.61 -5.97
N PRO A 32 4.28 -2.11 -6.09
CA PRO A 32 3.56 -2.13 -7.36
C PRO A 32 3.11 -0.73 -7.83
N GLU A 33 3.04 0.26 -6.94
CA GLU A 33 2.71 1.64 -7.31
C GLU A 33 3.79 2.24 -8.21
N TRP A 34 5.04 1.85 -8.01
CA TRP A 34 6.15 2.28 -8.87
C TRP A 34 5.97 1.78 -10.32
N PHE A 35 5.49 0.54 -10.50
CA PHE A 35 5.15 -0.01 -11.81
C PHE A 35 3.94 0.71 -12.43
N GLY A 36 2.92 1.05 -11.63
CA GLY A 36 1.78 1.86 -12.05
C GLY A 36 2.21 3.25 -12.56
N PHE A 37 3.20 3.85 -11.90
CA PHE A 37 3.76 5.13 -12.31
C PHE A 37 4.48 5.05 -13.68
N ILE A 38 5.17 3.95 -13.97
CA ILE A 38 5.77 3.69 -15.29
C ILE A 38 4.69 3.53 -16.36
N LEU A 39 3.62 2.78 -16.08
CA LEU A 39 2.48 2.60 -17.01
C LEU A 39 1.79 3.93 -17.33
N ASN A 40 1.65 4.82 -16.36
CA ASN A 40 1.16 6.18 -16.58
C ASN A 40 2.03 7.00 -17.54
N ARG A 41 3.34 6.77 -17.53
CA ARG A 41 4.30 7.50 -18.37
C ARG A 41 4.29 7.02 -19.83
N ILE A 42 3.79 5.81 -20.11
CA ILE A 42 3.69 5.22 -21.46
C ILE A 42 2.41 5.68 -22.20
N ASN A 43 1.82 6.79 -21.77
CA ASN A 43 0.84 7.56 -22.55
C ASN A 43 -0.48 6.84 -22.90
N LEU A 44 -1.07 6.12 -21.96
CA LEU A 44 -2.48 5.77 -22.04
C LEU A 44 -3.30 7.01 -21.68
N LYS A 45 -3.55 7.90 -22.65
CA LYS A 45 -4.45 9.06 -22.50
C LYS A 45 -5.81 8.56 -22.00
N ARG A 46 -6.08 8.71 -20.72
CA ARG A 46 -7.37 8.44 -20.09
C ARG A 46 -7.83 9.63 -19.29
N SER A 47 -9.13 9.66 -18.95
CA SER A 47 -9.78 10.76 -18.26
C SER A 47 -9.07 11.14 -16.94
N GLU A 48 -9.23 12.36 -16.49
CA GLU A 48 -8.69 12.88 -15.21
C GLU A 48 -9.12 12.09 -13.97
N SER A 49 -10.16 11.24 -14.12
CA SER A 49 -10.65 10.33 -13.07
C SER A 49 -9.96 8.97 -13.01
N TRP A 50 -8.99 8.70 -13.90
CA TRP A 50 -8.41 7.38 -14.05
C TRP A 50 -7.41 7.02 -12.94
N ASP A 51 -7.53 5.79 -12.42
CA ASP A 51 -6.54 5.18 -11.52
C ASP A 51 -5.90 3.97 -12.23
N TYR A 52 -4.59 3.76 -12.06
CA TYR A 52 -3.90 2.59 -12.59
C TYR A 52 -4.43 1.27 -12.01
N GLN A 53 -5.07 1.31 -10.84
CA GLN A 53 -5.74 0.15 -10.23
C GLN A 53 -6.93 -0.35 -11.05
N ASP A 54 -7.56 0.52 -11.88
CA ASP A 54 -8.62 0.14 -12.80
C ASP A 54 -8.12 -0.83 -13.89
N LEU A 55 -6.80 -0.84 -14.16
CA LEU A 55 -6.21 -1.75 -15.12
C LEU A 55 -6.10 -3.18 -14.57
N VAL A 56 -6.82 -4.11 -15.19
CA VAL A 56 -6.64 -5.54 -14.93
C VAL A 56 -5.19 -5.97 -15.11
N LEU A 57 -4.49 -5.40 -16.10
CA LEU A 57 -3.08 -5.67 -16.34
C LEU A 57 -2.22 -5.29 -15.12
N TRP A 58 -2.47 -4.13 -14.49
CA TRP A 58 -1.72 -3.71 -13.31
C TRP A 58 -1.95 -4.66 -12.12
N ARG A 59 -3.22 -5.07 -11.87
CA ARG A 59 -3.54 -5.99 -10.78
C ARG A 59 -2.88 -7.36 -10.99
N ARG A 60 -2.95 -7.90 -12.22
CA ARG A 60 -2.26 -9.15 -12.57
C ARG A 60 -0.73 -9.03 -12.46
N SER A 61 -0.15 -7.92 -12.89
CA SER A 61 1.28 -7.65 -12.75
C SER A 61 1.70 -7.54 -11.29
N THR A 62 0.84 -7.01 -10.42
CA THR A 62 1.07 -6.99 -8.97
C THR A 62 1.20 -8.42 -8.42
N VAL A 63 0.26 -9.31 -8.75
CA VAL A 63 0.31 -10.72 -8.34
C VAL A 63 1.54 -11.44 -8.92
N ALA A 64 1.82 -11.23 -10.21
CA ALA A 64 3.01 -11.81 -10.87
C ALA A 64 4.32 -11.31 -10.25
N GLY A 65 4.39 -10.02 -9.89
CA GLY A 65 5.53 -9.44 -9.18
C GLY A 65 5.73 -10.07 -7.80
N VAL A 66 4.68 -10.20 -7.01
CA VAL A 66 4.73 -10.89 -5.71
C VAL A 66 5.27 -12.30 -5.87
N ARG A 67 4.75 -13.07 -6.84
CA ARG A 67 5.23 -14.42 -7.14
C ARG A 67 6.71 -14.43 -7.51
N LEU A 68 7.13 -13.52 -8.39
CA LEU A 68 8.53 -13.44 -8.83
C LEU A 68 9.47 -13.11 -7.66
N PHE A 69 9.14 -12.08 -6.87
CA PHE A 69 9.98 -11.68 -5.73
C PHE A 69 9.99 -12.73 -4.62
N SER A 70 8.93 -13.52 -4.47
CA SER A 70 8.89 -14.65 -3.53
C SER A 70 9.90 -15.75 -3.84
N LEU A 71 10.35 -15.87 -5.10
CA LEU A 71 11.41 -16.83 -5.47
C LEU A 71 12.79 -16.41 -4.97
N PHE A 72 13.01 -15.13 -4.74
CA PHE A 72 14.31 -14.57 -4.34
C PHE A 72 14.34 -14.11 -2.88
N ALA A 73 13.19 -13.93 -2.24
CA ALA A 73 13.12 -13.52 -0.84
C ALA A 73 13.38 -14.72 0.07
N HIS A 74 14.43 -14.62 0.90
CA HIS A 74 14.67 -15.59 1.98
C HIS A 74 13.89 -15.25 3.27
N GLY A 75 13.35 -14.03 3.37
CA GLY A 75 12.47 -13.54 4.42
C GLY A 75 11.05 -13.28 3.90
N ALA A 76 10.55 -12.06 4.07
CA ALA A 76 9.24 -11.65 3.60
C ALA A 76 9.30 -10.85 2.30
N VAL A 77 8.26 -10.96 1.46
CA VAL A 77 7.96 -9.97 0.42
C VAL A 77 7.01 -8.94 1.03
N ILE A 78 7.49 -7.71 1.18
CA ILE A 78 6.73 -6.60 1.77
C ILE A 78 6.15 -5.76 0.64
N VAL A 79 4.82 -5.59 0.62
CA VAL A 79 4.07 -4.97 -0.48
C VAL A 79 3.31 -3.74 0.04
N PRO A 80 3.89 -2.52 -0.04
CA PRO A 80 3.14 -1.30 0.23
C PRO A 80 2.17 -1.03 -0.94
N ILE A 81 0.89 -0.76 -0.62
CA ILE A 81 -0.18 -0.57 -1.61
C ILE A 81 -1.30 0.31 -1.04
N ALA A 82 -2.14 0.93 -1.90
CA ALA A 82 -3.21 1.83 -1.47
C ALA A 82 -4.58 1.42 -2.08
N PHE A 83 -5.05 0.23 -1.76
CA PHE A 83 -6.38 -0.21 -2.17
C PHE A 83 -7.49 0.48 -1.36
N SER A 84 -8.51 1.00 -2.07
CA SER A 84 -9.77 1.50 -1.52
C SER A 84 -11.00 0.84 -2.18
N ASN A 85 -10.83 0.19 -3.33
CA ASN A 85 -11.87 -0.57 -4.00
C ASN A 85 -11.86 -2.02 -3.51
N ARG A 86 -13.01 -2.52 -3.02
CA ARG A 86 -13.14 -3.88 -2.45
C ARG A 86 -12.91 -4.97 -3.48
N GLU A 87 -13.46 -4.83 -4.69
CA GLU A 87 -13.34 -5.85 -5.74
C GLU A 87 -11.87 -6.04 -6.16
N TYR A 88 -11.13 -4.93 -6.33
CA TYR A 88 -9.71 -4.97 -6.70
C TYR A 88 -8.84 -5.53 -5.56
N PHE A 89 -9.17 -5.16 -4.32
CA PHE A 89 -8.53 -5.71 -3.13
C PHE A 89 -8.73 -7.22 -3.04
N ASP A 90 -9.97 -7.71 -3.20
CA ASP A 90 -10.29 -9.14 -3.14
C ASP A 90 -9.63 -9.92 -4.25
N GLU A 91 -9.64 -9.40 -5.49
CA GLU A 91 -8.97 -10.04 -6.64
C GLU A 91 -7.49 -10.28 -6.32
N VAL A 92 -6.79 -9.25 -5.87
CA VAL A 92 -5.34 -9.32 -5.61
C VAL A 92 -5.02 -10.12 -4.36
N VAL A 93 -5.73 -9.89 -3.25
CA VAL A 93 -5.50 -10.58 -1.97
C VAL A 93 -5.79 -12.08 -2.11
N THR A 94 -6.88 -12.45 -2.78
CA THR A 94 -7.21 -13.87 -3.00
C THR A 94 -6.15 -14.54 -3.86
N ALA A 95 -5.72 -13.89 -4.94
CA ALA A 95 -4.66 -14.45 -5.79
C ALA A 95 -3.33 -14.60 -5.04
N ILE A 96 -2.94 -13.62 -4.21
CA ILE A 96 -1.71 -13.73 -3.41
C ILE A 96 -1.88 -14.78 -2.31
N ARG A 97 -3.03 -14.89 -1.66
CA ARG A 97 -3.30 -15.92 -0.63
C ARG A 97 -3.22 -17.35 -1.19
N ASN A 98 -3.58 -17.53 -2.46
CA ASN A 98 -3.40 -18.80 -3.15
C ASN A 98 -1.92 -19.13 -3.41
N LEU A 99 -1.05 -18.12 -3.51
CA LEU A 99 0.41 -18.30 -3.64
C LEU A 99 1.08 -18.50 -2.27
N ASP A 100 0.60 -17.78 -1.28
CA ASP A 100 1.11 -17.80 0.10
C ASP A 100 -0.05 -17.75 1.09
N PRO A 101 -0.49 -18.91 1.64
CA PRO A 101 -1.54 -18.96 2.65
C PRO A 101 -1.20 -18.18 3.93
N GLY A 102 0.10 -17.92 4.18
CA GLY A 102 0.60 -17.10 5.28
C GLY A 102 0.54 -15.59 5.04
N LEU A 103 -0.13 -15.14 3.97
CA LEU A 103 -0.31 -13.70 3.69
C LEU A 103 -0.88 -12.95 4.90
N ARG A 104 -0.15 -11.93 5.35
CA ARG A 104 -0.63 -10.96 6.34
C ARG A 104 -0.93 -9.64 5.66
N VAL A 105 -2.08 -9.07 5.96
CA VAL A 105 -2.52 -7.78 5.41
C VAL A 105 -2.79 -6.81 6.55
N PHE A 106 -2.03 -5.72 6.60
CA PHE A 106 -2.20 -4.64 7.56
C PHE A 106 -2.71 -3.39 6.85
N CYS A 107 -3.64 -2.67 7.48
CA CYS A 107 -4.16 -1.40 6.99
C CYS A 107 -3.74 -0.27 7.93
N LEU A 108 -2.81 0.57 7.46
CA LEU A 108 -2.35 1.75 8.20
C LEU A 108 -3.42 2.83 8.18
N ARG A 109 -3.71 3.39 9.35
CA ARG A 109 -4.75 4.42 9.54
C ARG A 109 -4.17 5.68 10.19
N ALA A 110 -4.65 6.82 9.72
CA ALA A 110 -4.49 8.12 10.36
C ALA A 110 -5.66 9.00 9.91
N SER A 111 -5.96 10.04 10.66
CA SER A 111 -6.98 11.02 10.27
C SER A 111 -6.64 11.70 8.94
N LEU A 112 -7.66 12.13 8.21
CA LEU A 112 -7.49 12.89 6.97
C LEU A 112 -6.62 14.13 7.18
N ALA A 113 -6.77 14.79 8.34
CA ALA A 113 -5.96 15.96 8.70
C ALA A 113 -4.47 15.61 8.80
N THR A 114 -4.13 14.51 9.47
CA THR A 114 -2.74 14.05 9.60
C THR A 114 -2.17 13.59 8.27
N VAL A 115 -2.95 12.89 7.44
CA VAL A 115 -2.52 12.49 6.10
C VAL A 115 -2.21 13.71 5.23
N LYS A 116 -3.10 14.70 5.20
CA LYS A 116 -2.89 15.97 4.46
C LYS A 116 -1.63 16.70 4.94
N LYS A 117 -1.47 16.86 6.25
CA LYS A 117 -0.28 17.49 6.86
C LYS A 117 1.01 16.79 6.40
N ARG A 118 1.08 15.46 6.51
CA ARG A 118 2.26 14.66 6.11
C ARG A 118 2.57 14.78 4.61
N LEU A 119 1.55 14.88 3.76
CA LEU A 119 1.73 15.08 2.32
C LEU A 119 2.31 16.45 2.01
N VAL A 120 1.77 17.52 2.62
CA VAL A 120 2.29 18.89 2.47
C VAL A 120 3.74 18.99 2.95
N GLU A 121 4.07 18.42 4.11
CA GLU A 121 5.44 18.38 4.65
C GLU A 121 6.44 17.67 3.71
N ARG A 122 5.97 16.76 2.85
CA ARG A 122 6.78 16.11 1.81
C ARG A 122 6.83 16.87 0.48
N GLY A 123 6.23 18.04 0.42
CA GLY A 123 6.15 18.85 -0.80
C GLY A 123 5.11 18.36 -1.82
N THR A 124 4.18 17.47 -1.41
CA THR A 124 3.11 17.00 -2.30
C THR A 124 2.01 18.07 -2.36
N LYS A 125 1.66 18.51 -3.57
CA LYS A 125 0.49 19.36 -3.79
C LYS A 125 -0.79 18.56 -3.56
N ILE A 126 -1.64 19.02 -2.64
CA ILE A 126 -2.95 18.43 -2.34
C ILE A 126 -4.11 19.35 -2.66
N GLU A 127 -3.83 20.61 -3.06
CA GLU A 127 -4.80 21.63 -3.44
C GLU A 127 -4.32 22.37 -4.68
N GLY A 128 -5.27 22.88 -5.46
CA GLY A 128 -5.00 23.63 -6.70
C GLY A 128 -4.80 22.74 -7.93
N PRO A 129 -4.53 23.35 -9.10
CA PRO A 129 -4.45 22.62 -10.37
C PRO A 129 -3.42 21.49 -10.35
N GLY A 130 -3.83 20.30 -10.79
CA GLY A 130 -3.00 19.09 -10.88
C GLY A 130 -2.93 18.27 -9.60
N SER A 131 -3.70 18.64 -8.55
CA SER A 131 -3.78 17.85 -7.30
C SER A 131 -5.10 17.07 -7.15
N GLU A 132 -6.01 17.19 -8.11
CA GLU A 132 -7.38 16.67 -8.02
C GLU A 132 -7.39 15.16 -7.79
N TRP A 133 -6.49 14.43 -8.47
CA TRP A 133 -6.38 12.99 -8.30
C TRP A 133 -5.97 12.62 -6.87
N ILE A 134 -4.89 13.21 -6.34
CA ILE A 134 -4.40 12.88 -4.98
C ILE A 134 -5.42 13.30 -3.92
N ALA A 135 -6.04 14.49 -4.08
CA ALA A 135 -7.06 14.99 -3.17
C ALA A 135 -8.27 14.05 -3.07
N ARG A 136 -8.75 13.54 -4.22
CA ARG A 136 -9.81 12.54 -4.27
C ARG A 136 -9.36 11.23 -3.63
N ARG A 137 -8.18 10.71 -3.99
CA ARG A 137 -7.69 9.41 -3.51
C ARG A 137 -7.49 9.35 -2.00
N ILE A 138 -7.05 10.43 -1.35
CA ILE A 138 -6.91 10.44 0.11
C ILE A 138 -8.27 10.37 0.83
N ILE A 139 -9.32 10.97 0.26
CA ILE A 139 -10.68 10.91 0.80
C ILE A 139 -11.25 9.50 0.62
N GLU A 140 -11.19 8.96 -0.60
CA GLU A 140 -11.65 7.59 -0.89
C GLU A 140 -10.96 6.53 0.00
N CYS A 141 -9.66 6.69 0.23
CA CYS A 141 -8.92 5.80 1.12
C CYS A 141 -9.33 5.97 2.59
N GLU A 142 -9.57 7.19 3.05
CA GLU A 142 -9.99 7.45 4.43
C GLU A 142 -11.35 6.82 4.71
N GLU A 143 -12.32 7.02 3.81
CA GLU A 143 -13.64 6.40 3.89
C GLU A 143 -13.56 4.85 3.87
N ALA A 144 -12.81 4.29 2.93
CA ALA A 144 -12.66 2.84 2.80
C ALA A 144 -11.96 2.21 4.01
N HIS A 145 -10.90 2.83 4.51
CA HIS A 145 -10.07 2.27 5.57
C HIS A 145 -10.69 2.43 6.98
N GLY A 146 -11.81 3.14 7.12
CA GLY A 146 -12.62 3.10 8.34
C GLY A 146 -13.11 1.69 8.69
N ASP A 147 -13.28 0.83 7.69
CA ASP A 147 -13.66 -0.58 7.84
C ASP A 147 -12.42 -1.50 7.94
N ALA A 148 -12.50 -2.53 8.80
CA ALA A 148 -11.45 -3.55 8.93
C ALA A 148 -11.31 -4.48 7.69
N TYR A 149 -12.16 -4.31 6.69
CA TYR A 149 -12.17 -5.09 5.46
C TYR A 149 -10.81 -5.08 4.73
N PHE A 150 -10.15 -3.94 4.69
CA PHE A 150 -8.91 -3.73 3.95
C PHE A 150 -7.63 -4.18 4.68
N GLY A 151 -7.75 -4.98 5.72
CA GLY A 151 -6.66 -5.55 6.49
C GLY A 151 -6.73 -5.24 7.98
N GLU A 152 -5.85 -5.88 8.76
CA GLU A 152 -5.75 -5.66 10.20
C GLU A 152 -5.40 -4.18 10.47
N PRO A 153 -6.22 -3.43 11.22
CA PRO A 153 -6.00 -2.01 11.44
C PRO A 153 -4.76 -1.76 12.29
N VAL A 154 -3.96 -0.79 11.87
CA VAL A 154 -2.80 -0.29 12.62
C VAL A 154 -2.85 1.23 12.63
N ASP A 155 -3.03 1.81 13.81
CA ASP A 155 -3.01 3.25 14.01
C ASP A 155 -1.61 3.82 13.81
N THR A 156 -1.52 4.92 13.07
CA THR A 156 -0.28 5.68 12.86
C THR A 156 -0.40 7.13 13.33
N GLU A 157 -1.54 7.51 13.90
CA GLU A 157 -1.82 8.89 14.30
C GLU A 157 -0.84 9.38 15.38
N ASN A 158 -0.76 8.62 16.45
CA ASN A 158 -0.06 8.99 17.67
C ASN A 158 1.23 8.20 17.89
N TYR A 159 1.68 7.44 16.90
CA TYR A 159 2.83 6.57 17.03
C TYR A 159 3.93 6.93 16.05
N SER A 160 5.18 6.81 16.50
CA SER A 160 6.32 6.91 15.62
C SER A 160 6.33 5.74 14.60
N ALA A 161 6.94 5.94 13.46
CA ALA A 161 7.06 4.88 12.45
C ALA A 161 7.73 3.60 13.02
N ARG A 162 8.66 3.75 13.97
CA ARG A 162 9.31 2.62 14.63
C ARG A 162 8.33 1.82 15.48
N GLN A 163 7.52 2.49 16.31
CA GLN A 163 6.51 1.82 17.13
C GLN A 163 5.48 1.07 16.28
N VAL A 164 5.05 1.68 15.15
CA VAL A 164 4.15 1.03 14.19
C VAL A 164 4.78 -0.21 13.58
N ALA A 165 6.04 -0.13 13.16
CA ALA A 165 6.76 -1.27 12.59
C ALA A 165 6.94 -2.39 13.63
N ASP A 166 7.29 -2.05 14.87
CA ASP A 166 7.47 -3.01 15.96
C ASP A 166 6.13 -3.72 16.31
N GLU A 167 5.00 -3.00 16.27
CA GLU A 167 3.68 -3.59 16.45
C GLU A 167 3.31 -4.58 15.33
N ILE A 168 3.60 -4.23 14.07
CA ILE A 168 3.40 -5.14 12.94
C ILE A 168 4.30 -6.37 13.09
N MET A 169 5.58 -6.19 13.45
CA MET A 169 6.50 -7.29 13.71
C MET A 169 5.97 -8.25 14.76
N ARG A 170 5.49 -7.72 15.89
CA ARG A 170 4.90 -8.51 16.97
C ARG A 170 3.69 -9.34 16.51
N ARG A 171 2.89 -8.83 15.55
CA ARG A 171 1.75 -9.57 14.99
C ARG A 171 2.15 -10.61 13.96
N ILE A 172 3.24 -10.40 13.24
CA ILE A 172 3.76 -11.36 12.26
C ILE A 172 4.41 -12.58 12.94
N THR A 173 5.04 -12.37 14.10
CA THR A 173 5.82 -13.41 14.80
C THR A 173 5.00 -14.22 15.82
N LYS A 174 3.73 -13.91 15.99
CA LYS A 174 2.77 -14.71 16.76
C LYS A 174 2.17 -15.84 15.95
#